data_4e420ec7ab332bc7bd01b030fc67fa20
#
_entry.id   4e420ec7ab332bc7bd01b030fc67fa20
#
_cell.length_a   1.000
_cell.length_b   1.000
_cell.length_c   1.000
_cell.angle_alpha   90.00
_cell.angle_beta   90.00
_cell.angle_gamma   90.00
#
_symmetry.space_group_name_H-M   'P 1'
#
loop_
_entity.id
_entity.type
_entity.pdbx_description
1 polymer ?
#
loop_
_entity_poly.entity_id
_entity_poly.type
_entity_poly.pdbx_seq_one_letter_code
_entity_poly.pdbx_strand_id
1 'polypeptide(L)'
;MYDNVLEMELLSGKIRELTQLPKALSAGTGVFYESKIYVFGGDDGTTFKRVEAAILEIENQEDGKIKEELIARKNSLQENHPGFSNENWAYDLKSDSWIKLSPFNGLSPVTTTAVLNGNQFFIPTGEVKAGVRTNQILIGEIK
;
A
#
# COMPACT_ATOMS: atom_id res chain seq x y z
N MET A 1 -5.83 7.86 -2.30
CA MET A 1 -5.22 7.19 -1.14
C MET A 1 -5.59 7.96 0.10
N TYR A 2 -5.81 7.28 1.22
CA TYR A 2 -6.26 7.87 2.47
C TYR A 2 -5.27 7.53 3.58
N ASP A 3 -5.17 8.41 4.56
CA ASP A 3 -4.37 8.28 5.78
C ASP A 3 -5.24 8.22 7.04
N ASN A 4 -6.56 8.37 6.89
CA ASN A 4 -7.51 8.29 7.98
C ASN A 4 -7.43 6.92 8.66
N VAL A 5 -7.45 6.93 9.99
CA VAL A 5 -7.57 5.74 10.83
C VAL A 5 -8.84 5.85 11.64
N LEU A 6 -9.70 4.86 11.53
CA LEU A 6 -11.00 4.83 12.18
C LEU A 6 -11.09 3.60 13.08
N GLU A 7 -11.55 3.81 14.28
CA GLU A 7 -11.98 2.75 15.21
C GLU A 7 -13.50 2.70 15.26
N MET A 8 -14.05 1.52 15.17
CA MET A 8 -15.48 1.29 15.32
C MET A 8 -15.76 0.34 16.50
N GLU A 9 -16.59 0.78 17.41
CA GLU A 9 -17.12 -0.08 18.46
C GLU A 9 -18.21 -1.00 17.89
N LEU A 10 -17.96 -2.30 17.89
CA LEU A 10 -18.82 -3.26 17.16
C LEU A 10 -20.25 -3.36 17.73
N LEU A 11 -20.45 -3.16 19.01
CA LEU A 11 -21.77 -3.27 19.65
C LEU A 11 -22.66 -2.05 19.38
N SER A 12 -22.09 -0.85 19.41
CA SER A 12 -22.84 0.40 19.24
C SER A 12 -22.75 0.97 17.81
N GLY A 13 -21.79 0.51 17.01
CA GLY A 13 -21.46 1.07 15.70
C GLY A 13 -20.81 2.47 15.76
N LYS A 14 -20.47 2.95 16.97
CA LYS A 14 -19.84 4.25 17.14
C LYS A 14 -18.45 4.27 16.52
N ILE A 15 -18.19 5.29 15.72
CA ILE A 15 -16.89 5.49 15.05
C ILE A 15 -16.19 6.69 15.71
N ARG A 16 -14.87 6.57 15.88
CA ARG A 16 -13.99 7.67 16.21
C ARG A 16 -12.76 7.69 15.31
N GLU A 17 -12.23 8.88 15.07
CA GLU A 17 -10.95 9.05 14.41
C GLU A 17 -9.81 8.85 15.40
N LEU A 18 -8.74 8.21 14.90
CA LEU A 18 -7.48 8.00 15.62
C LEU A 18 -6.37 8.77 14.90
N THR A 19 -5.17 8.78 15.48
CA THR A 19 -4.00 9.41 14.86
C THR A 19 -3.77 8.86 13.46
N GLN A 20 -3.75 9.75 12.47
CA GLN A 20 -3.62 9.44 11.05
C GLN A 20 -2.32 8.68 10.76
N LEU A 21 -2.38 7.76 9.78
CA LEU A 21 -1.19 7.11 9.26
C LEU A 21 -0.24 8.17 8.68
N PRO A 22 1.07 8.14 8.98
CA PRO A 22 2.02 9.16 8.54
C PRO A 22 2.17 9.31 7.02
N LYS A 23 1.67 8.35 6.27
CA LYS A 23 1.65 8.36 4.80
C LYS A 23 0.38 7.68 4.30
N ALA A 24 -0.34 8.35 3.41
CA ALA A 24 -1.51 7.74 2.76
C ALA A 24 -1.10 6.50 1.95
N LEU A 25 -1.74 5.37 2.24
CA LEU A 25 -1.44 4.08 1.61
C LEU A 25 -2.74 3.37 1.21
N SER A 26 -2.65 2.50 0.22
CA SER A 26 -3.72 1.57 -0.14
C SER A 26 -3.16 0.18 -0.44
N ALA A 27 -4.03 -0.82 -0.42
CA ALA A 27 -3.71 -2.21 -0.76
C ALA A 27 -2.56 -2.85 0.05
N GLY A 28 -2.12 -2.21 1.14
CA GLY A 28 -1.21 -2.80 2.11
C GLY A 28 -1.87 -3.93 2.89
N THR A 29 -1.09 -4.59 3.73
CA THR A 29 -1.57 -5.66 4.61
C THR A 29 -1.11 -5.42 6.03
N GLY A 30 -1.67 -6.14 7.00
CA GLY A 30 -1.24 -5.97 8.38
C GLY A 30 -1.66 -7.10 9.30
N VAL A 31 -1.12 -7.09 10.50
CA VAL A 31 -1.44 -8.02 11.58
C VAL A 31 -1.59 -7.28 12.90
N PHE A 32 -2.34 -7.85 13.81
CA PHE A 32 -2.44 -7.38 15.19
C PHE A 32 -1.61 -8.28 16.10
N TYR A 33 -0.74 -7.66 16.92
CA TYR A 33 0.06 -8.39 17.91
C TYR A 33 0.36 -7.47 19.11
N GLU A 34 0.16 -7.95 20.33
CA GLU A 34 0.48 -7.28 21.60
C GLU A 34 0.06 -5.80 21.70
N SER A 35 -1.20 -5.50 21.45
CA SER A 35 -1.77 -4.14 21.49
C SER A 35 -1.22 -3.19 20.40
N LYS A 36 -0.62 -3.72 19.34
CA LYS A 36 -0.19 -2.95 18.16
C LYS A 36 -0.76 -3.52 16.88
N ILE A 37 -1.06 -2.64 15.95
CA ILE A 37 -1.40 -2.99 14.57
C ILE A 37 -0.18 -2.72 13.71
N TYR A 38 0.36 -3.75 13.10
CA TYR A 38 1.47 -3.67 12.17
C TYR A 38 0.93 -3.55 10.75
N VAL A 39 1.38 -2.53 10.03
CA VAL A 39 0.98 -2.26 8.64
C VAL A 39 2.20 -2.40 7.77
N PHE A 40 2.07 -3.19 6.71
CA PHE A 40 3.16 -3.56 5.82
C PHE A 40 2.89 -3.08 4.40
N GLY A 41 3.86 -2.36 3.84
CA GLY A 41 3.86 -1.93 2.45
C GLY A 41 2.67 -1.06 2.09
N GLY A 42 2.19 -1.22 0.87
CA GLY A 42 1.07 -0.47 0.31
C GLY A 42 1.50 0.40 -0.88
N ASP A 43 0.50 0.86 -1.63
CA ASP A 43 0.68 1.83 -2.72
C ASP A 43 0.43 3.25 -2.21
N ASP A 44 1.40 4.14 -2.37
CA ASP A 44 1.27 5.57 -2.01
C ASP A 44 0.54 6.40 -3.07
N GLY A 45 0.17 5.78 -4.18
CA GLY A 45 -0.58 6.38 -5.26
C GLY A 45 0.24 7.29 -6.18
N THR A 46 1.54 7.40 -6.00
CA THR A 46 2.37 8.30 -6.82
C THR A 46 2.33 7.92 -8.29
N THR A 47 2.57 6.66 -8.63
CA THR A 47 2.50 6.17 -10.02
C THR A 47 1.05 6.11 -10.50
N PHE A 48 0.13 5.65 -9.66
CA PHE A 48 -1.29 5.58 -9.97
C PHE A 48 -1.84 6.93 -10.43
N LYS A 49 -1.62 8.01 -9.66
CA LYS A 49 -2.08 9.36 -10.01
C LYS A 49 -1.51 9.86 -11.35
N ARG A 50 -0.26 9.53 -11.66
CA ARG A 50 0.37 9.90 -12.94
C ARG A 50 -0.24 9.15 -14.11
N VAL A 51 -0.57 7.88 -13.93
CA VAL A 51 -1.26 7.05 -14.93
C VAL A 51 -2.68 7.56 -15.16
N GLU A 52 -3.43 7.83 -14.10
CA GLU A 52 -4.79 8.40 -14.17
C GLU A 52 -4.79 9.76 -14.90
N ALA A 53 -3.85 10.65 -14.58
CA ALA A 53 -3.71 11.92 -15.28
C ALA A 53 -3.44 11.71 -16.79
N ALA A 54 -2.57 10.77 -17.15
CA ALA A 54 -2.30 10.46 -18.54
C ALA A 54 -3.52 9.87 -19.26
N ILE A 55 -4.34 9.07 -18.58
CA ILE A 55 -5.60 8.54 -19.15
C ILE A 55 -6.55 9.70 -19.45
N LEU A 56 -6.74 10.64 -18.52
CA LEU A 56 -7.59 11.80 -18.74
C LEU A 56 -7.08 12.69 -19.88
N GLU A 57 -5.77 12.88 -20.02
CA GLU A 57 -5.18 13.59 -21.15
C GLU A 57 -5.48 12.88 -22.48
N ILE A 58 -5.38 11.53 -22.53
CA ILE A 58 -5.68 10.70 -23.70
C ILE A 58 -7.16 10.82 -24.09
N GLU A 59 -8.08 10.77 -23.12
CA GLU A 59 -9.51 10.85 -23.35
C GLU A 59 -9.94 12.19 -23.95
N ASN A 60 -9.30 13.28 -23.55
CA ASN A 60 -9.58 14.64 -24.01
C ASN A 60 -8.80 15.05 -25.27
N GLN A 61 -7.94 14.17 -25.82
CA GLN A 61 -7.11 14.49 -26.99
C GLN A 61 -7.77 13.99 -28.27
N GLU A 62 -7.99 14.89 -29.22
CA GLU A 62 -8.57 14.62 -30.55
C GLU A 62 -7.47 14.34 -31.61
N ASP A 63 -6.29 14.97 -31.48
CA ASP A 63 -5.17 14.78 -32.40
C ASP A 63 -4.59 13.37 -32.25
N GLY A 64 -4.65 12.58 -33.32
CA GLY A 64 -4.23 11.17 -33.30
C GLY A 64 -2.76 10.97 -32.98
N LYS A 65 -1.86 11.85 -33.46
CA LYS A 65 -0.43 11.76 -33.24
C LYS A 65 -0.08 12.08 -31.77
N ILE A 66 -0.66 13.13 -31.23
CA ILE A 66 -0.46 13.49 -29.80
C ILE A 66 -1.04 12.39 -28.92
N LYS A 67 -2.18 11.82 -29.28
CA LYS A 67 -2.79 10.71 -28.56
C LYS A 67 -1.91 9.47 -28.49
N GLU A 68 -1.23 9.12 -29.59
CA GLU A 68 -0.26 8.03 -29.63
C GLU A 68 0.94 8.29 -28.70
N GLU A 69 1.48 9.52 -28.67
CA GLU A 69 2.55 9.89 -27.76
C GLU A 69 2.13 9.79 -26.27
N LEU A 70 0.90 10.21 -25.95
CA LEU A 70 0.35 10.09 -24.59
C LEU A 70 0.14 8.64 -24.19
N ILE A 71 -0.31 7.78 -25.10
CA ILE A 71 -0.46 6.33 -24.86
C ILE A 71 0.92 5.70 -24.60
N ALA A 72 1.93 6.05 -25.39
CA ALA A 72 3.30 5.57 -25.18
C ALA A 72 3.85 6.01 -23.81
N ARG A 73 3.62 7.27 -23.42
CA ARG A 73 4.00 7.79 -22.11
C ARG A 73 3.29 7.04 -20.98
N LYS A 74 1.99 6.80 -21.08
CA LYS A 74 1.20 6.03 -20.09
C LYS A 74 1.77 4.61 -19.95
N ASN A 75 2.03 3.92 -21.05
CA ASN A 75 2.59 2.57 -21.04
C ASN A 75 3.97 2.54 -20.38
N SER A 76 4.84 3.52 -20.70
CA SER A 76 6.15 3.67 -20.06
C SER A 76 6.06 3.87 -18.55
N LEU A 77 5.07 4.63 -18.04
CA LEU A 77 4.84 4.79 -16.60
C LEU A 77 4.49 3.47 -15.91
N GLN A 78 3.72 2.61 -16.57
CA GLN A 78 3.33 1.30 -16.05
C GLN A 78 4.51 0.30 -16.11
N GLU A 79 5.21 0.22 -17.23
CA GLU A 79 6.35 -0.67 -17.44
C GLU A 79 7.52 -0.36 -16.50
N ASN A 80 7.78 0.95 -16.27
CA ASN A 80 8.83 1.43 -15.38
C ASN A 80 8.31 1.70 -13.95
N HIS A 81 7.25 1.01 -13.53
CA HIS A 81 6.74 1.14 -12.17
C HIS A 81 7.84 0.78 -11.14
N PRO A 82 8.17 1.66 -10.18
CA PRO A 82 9.30 1.46 -9.26
C PRO A 82 9.08 0.34 -8.24
N GLY A 83 7.89 -0.21 -8.17
CA GLY A 83 7.42 -1.07 -7.09
C GLY A 83 6.55 -0.30 -6.11
N PHE A 84 5.97 -1.02 -5.17
CA PHE A 84 5.16 -0.44 -4.10
C PHE A 84 6.02 -0.06 -2.90
N SER A 85 5.45 0.68 -1.95
CA SER A 85 6.14 1.10 -0.74
C SER A 85 6.63 -0.10 0.06
N ASN A 86 7.88 -0.08 0.49
CA ASN A 86 8.42 -1.07 1.43
C ASN A 86 8.46 -0.54 2.88
N GLU A 87 7.84 0.61 3.14
CA GLU A 87 7.71 1.17 4.48
C GLU A 87 6.76 0.34 5.33
N ASN A 88 7.13 0.13 6.57
CA ASN A 88 6.36 -0.61 7.55
C ASN A 88 6.12 0.28 8.76
N TRP A 89 4.96 0.14 9.36
CA TRP A 89 4.51 0.96 10.48
C TRP A 89 3.88 0.10 11.56
N ALA A 90 4.03 0.51 12.81
CA ALA A 90 3.29 -0.04 13.94
C ALA A 90 2.46 1.07 14.58
N TYR A 91 1.16 0.84 14.73
CA TYR A 91 0.26 1.68 15.49
C TYR A 91 0.10 1.12 16.90
N ASP A 92 0.46 1.89 17.89
CA ASP A 92 0.30 1.53 19.30
C ASP A 92 -1.06 2.01 19.80
N LEU A 93 -1.95 1.07 20.12
CA LEU A 93 -3.30 1.35 20.59
C LEU A 93 -3.36 2.07 21.95
N LYS A 94 -2.30 1.97 22.77
CA LYS A 94 -2.28 2.58 24.10
C LYS A 94 -1.89 4.05 24.05
N SER A 95 -0.94 4.40 23.18
CA SER A 95 -0.42 5.76 23.04
C SER A 95 -1.03 6.54 21.88
N ASP A 96 -1.90 5.91 21.07
CA ASP A 96 -2.49 6.50 19.86
C ASP A 96 -1.42 7.12 18.96
N SER A 97 -0.38 6.33 18.64
CA SER A 97 0.78 6.84 17.89
C SER A 97 1.37 5.81 16.96
N TRP A 98 2.02 6.30 15.91
CA TRP A 98 2.70 5.49 14.92
C TRP A 98 4.21 5.43 15.14
N ILE A 99 4.78 4.26 14.93
CA ILE A 99 6.22 3.99 14.96
C ILE A 99 6.63 3.48 13.58
N LYS A 100 7.62 4.10 12.96
CA LYS A 100 8.21 3.61 11.73
C LYS A 100 9.11 2.41 12.02
N LEU A 101 8.88 1.33 11.28
CA LEU A 101 9.65 0.09 11.39
C LEU A 101 10.70 0.01 10.28
N SER A 102 11.60 -0.97 10.38
CA SER A 102 12.54 -1.27 9.31
C SER A 102 11.81 -1.67 8.02
N PRO A 103 12.25 -1.19 6.86
CA PRO A 103 11.67 -1.60 5.59
C PRO A 103 11.98 -3.07 5.29
N PHE A 104 11.22 -3.67 4.38
CA PHE A 104 11.57 -4.96 3.82
C PHE A 104 12.82 -4.88 2.94
N ASN A 105 13.60 -5.95 2.94
CA ASN A 105 14.67 -6.13 1.98
C ASN A 105 14.06 -6.56 0.63
N GLY A 106 13.97 -5.62 -0.32
CA GLY A 106 13.41 -5.87 -1.65
C GLY A 106 12.01 -5.28 -1.85
N LEU A 107 11.27 -5.87 -2.78
CA LEU A 107 9.94 -5.40 -3.16
C LEU A 107 8.89 -5.85 -2.14
N SER A 108 8.01 -4.94 -1.77
CA SER A 108 6.86 -5.21 -0.91
C SER A 108 5.64 -5.57 -1.76
N PRO A 109 4.99 -6.70 -1.51
CA PRO A 109 3.78 -7.06 -2.23
C PRO A 109 2.56 -6.30 -1.69
N VAL A 110 1.63 -5.98 -2.60
CA VAL A 110 0.29 -5.49 -2.30
C VAL A 110 -0.76 -6.51 -2.74
N THR A 111 -2.03 -6.24 -2.47
CA THR A 111 -3.16 -7.14 -2.80
C THR A 111 -2.94 -8.56 -2.29
N THR A 112 -2.50 -8.68 -1.05
CA THR A 112 -2.23 -9.91 -0.33
C THR A 112 -2.68 -9.78 1.12
N THR A 113 -2.61 -10.84 1.88
CA THR A 113 -3.00 -10.86 3.30
C THR A 113 -1.85 -11.40 4.14
N ALA A 114 -1.43 -10.62 5.15
CA ALA A 114 -0.49 -11.10 6.14
C ALA A 114 -1.16 -12.09 7.10
N VAL A 115 -0.42 -13.10 7.52
CA VAL A 115 -0.85 -14.10 8.51
C VAL A 115 0.15 -14.11 9.66
N LEU A 116 -0.34 -14.19 10.88
CA LEU A 116 0.47 -14.24 12.09
C LEU A 116 0.45 -15.66 12.69
N ASN A 117 1.63 -16.14 13.11
CA ASN A 117 1.80 -17.36 13.90
C ASN A 117 2.79 -17.10 15.05
N GLY A 118 2.29 -16.99 16.27
CA GLY A 118 3.08 -16.48 17.39
C GLY A 118 3.50 -15.03 17.13
N ASN A 119 4.80 -14.75 17.17
CA ASN A 119 5.36 -13.45 16.81
C ASN A 119 5.93 -13.40 15.37
N GLN A 120 5.77 -14.47 14.60
CA GLN A 120 6.18 -14.51 13.20
C GLN A 120 5.02 -14.14 12.29
N PHE A 121 5.27 -13.25 11.33
CA PHE A 121 4.31 -12.94 10.27
C PHE A 121 4.77 -13.48 8.91
N PHE A 122 3.80 -13.81 8.08
CA PHE A 122 3.98 -14.33 6.73
C PHE A 122 3.15 -13.49 5.77
N ILE A 123 3.76 -12.98 4.71
CA ILE A 123 3.07 -12.29 3.62
C ILE A 123 3.27 -13.13 2.36
N PRO A 124 2.28 -13.96 2.00
CA PRO A 124 2.41 -14.84 0.85
C PRO A 124 2.13 -14.08 -0.44
N THR A 125 2.99 -14.25 -1.43
CA THR A 125 2.77 -13.79 -2.81
C THR A 125 2.35 -12.30 -2.91
N GLY A 126 1.61 -11.94 -3.94
CA GLY A 126 1.07 -10.60 -4.14
C GLY A 126 1.64 -9.90 -5.35
N GLU A 127 1.20 -8.69 -5.58
CA GLU A 127 1.65 -7.85 -6.68
C GLU A 127 2.79 -6.94 -6.20
N VAL A 128 3.92 -6.95 -6.91
CA VAL A 128 5.12 -6.17 -6.54
C VAL A 128 5.35 -4.96 -7.44
N LYS A 129 4.72 -4.94 -8.60
CA LYS A 129 4.56 -3.81 -9.52
C LYS A 129 3.22 -3.97 -10.22
N ALA A 130 2.72 -2.91 -10.84
CA ALA A 130 1.49 -2.98 -11.62
C ALA A 130 1.52 -4.15 -12.63
N GLY A 131 0.61 -5.12 -12.46
CA GLY A 131 0.51 -6.32 -13.28
C GLY A 131 1.59 -7.39 -13.08
N VAL A 132 2.53 -7.20 -12.13
CA VAL A 132 3.63 -8.15 -11.87
C VAL A 132 3.48 -8.78 -10.50
N ARG A 133 3.22 -10.07 -10.46
CA ARG A 133 3.09 -10.85 -9.22
C ARG A 133 4.38 -11.60 -8.87
N THR A 134 4.59 -11.79 -7.58
CA THR A 134 5.68 -12.62 -7.04
C THR A 134 5.14 -13.93 -6.49
N ASN A 135 5.97 -14.97 -6.51
CA ASN A 135 5.72 -16.24 -5.81
C ASN A 135 6.49 -16.33 -4.48
N GLN A 136 7.17 -15.28 -4.08
CA GLN A 136 7.90 -15.23 -2.82
C GLN A 136 6.95 -15.11 -1.63
N ILE A 137 7.38 -15.63 -0.50
CA ILE A 137 6.74 -15.43 0.80
C ILE A 137 7.71 -14.60 1.64
N LEU A 138 7.27 -13.43 2.09
CA LEU A 138 8.03 -12.67 3.07
C LEU A 138 7.74 -13.23 4.46
N ILE A 139 8.79 -13.47 5.22
CA ILE A 139 8.70 -13.95 6.61
C ILE A 139 9.46 -12.96 7.48
N GLY A 140 8.81 -12.54 8.55
CA GLY A 140 9.44 -11.65 9.53
C GLY A 140 9.04 -12.01 10.95
N GLU A 141 9.70 -11.38 11.90
CA GLU A 141 9.49 -11.57 13.33
C GLU A 141 9.27 -10.22 14.01
N ILE A 142 8.23 -10.16 14.82
CA ILE A 142 7.93 -9.01 15.69
C ILE A 142 8.69 -9.22 17.00
N LYS A 143 9.51 -8.23 17.36
CA LYS A 143 10.33 -8.24 18.58
C LYS A 143 9.84 -7.21 19.56
#